data_f0fd5376f6c2cff48314027049c77e64
#
_entry.id   f0fd5376f6c2cff48314027049c77e64
#
_cell.length_a   1.000
_cell.length_b   1.000
_cell.length_c   1.000
_cell.angle_alpha   90.00
_cell.angle_beta   90.00
_cell.angle_gamma   90.00
#
_symmetry.space_group_name_H-M   'P 1'
#
loop_
_entity.id
_entity.type
_entity.pdbx_description
1 polymer ?
#
loop_
_entity_poly.entity_id
_entity_poly.type
_entity_poly.pdbx_seq_one_letter_code
_entity_poly.pdbx_strand_id
1 'polypeptide(L)'
;MRNKTLRWKTIVLCSIMFCLPKTPLAGQESSGFIHRLGMEARPQYVFPTNPFLQGENERWKPIQTSFAAHLKYSFKFRPNTCADRIYGGAYQGIGVSLTTFGDKKQLGDPFSFYVFQGARIARFSPRVSLNYEWNFGLSAGWKPYDNYYNSYNGAVGSRMNAYINAGVYINWAFSRYFDLIVGGDFTHFSNGNTKFPNAGINTAGAKIGLVYNFNRTEEDLSKSLYQPVITRFPRHISYDVVLFGSWRRKGVWVGEKQIASPNAYPVAGFNFAPMYNLGYKFRVGASLDGVYDGSANVYREDVIVEYGSSSSKREFLKPGIQHQLALGLSGRAEYVMPYFTIGVGMGANVLSRGDMRGFYQILALKIAVTRSSFLHIGYNLQNFQTPNYLMLGLGFRFHNKYPKVRH
;
A
#
# COMPACT_ATOMS: atom_id res chain seq x y z
N MET A 1 18.88 -38.96 -3.61
CA MET A 1 17.46 -38.48 -3.44
C MET A 1 17.25 -37.25 -4.28
N ARG A 2 16.60 -37.38 -5.45
CA ARG A 2 16.53 -36.37 -6.53
C ARG A 2 15.20 -35.64 -6.50
N ASN A 3 15.27 -34.32 -6.32
CA ASN A 3 14.33 -33.27 -6.77
C ASN A 3 12.85 -33.60 -7.00
N LYS A 4 12.04 -33.47 -5.93
CA LYS A 4 10.56 -33.34 -6.04
C LYS A 4 10.02 -31.90 -5.91
N THR A 5 10.86 -30.92 -5.63
CA THR A 5 10.44 -29.52 -5.38
C THR A 5 10.27 -28.65 -6.62
N LEU A 6 10.69 -29.10 -7.81
CA LEU A 6 10.61 -28.31 -9.04
C LEU A 6 9.26 -28.44 -9.76
N ARG A 7 8.48 -29.50 -9.50
CA ARG A 7 7.21 -29.76 -10.21
C ARG A 7 6.01 -28.92 -9.73
N TRP A 8 6.02 -28.46 -8.49
CA TRP A 8 4.90 -27.66 -7.95
C TRP A 8 4.89 -26.21 -8.43
N LYS A 9 6.06 -25.63 -8.69
CA LYS A 9 6.16 -24.24 -9.18
C LYS A 9 5.67 -24.09 -10.62
N THR A 10 5.84 -25.10 -11.44
CA THR A 10 5.39 -25.11 -12.85
C THR A 10 3.89 -25.36 -12.95
N ILE A 11 3.29 -26.13 -12.05
CA ILE A 11 1.86 -26.46 -12.07
C ILE A 11 1.00 -25.26 -11.65
N VAL A 12 1.44 -24.45 -10.69
CA VAL A 12 0.70 -23.24 -10.28
C VAL A 12 0.70 -22.16 -11.38
N LEU A 13 1.79 -22.04 -12.14
CA LEU A 13 1.84 -21.09 -13.26
C LEU A 13 0.95 -21.51 -14.44
N CYS A 14 0.81 -22.80 -14.70
CA CYS A 14 -0.07 -23.34 -15.75
C CYS A 14 -1.56 -23.28 -15.38
N SER A 15 -1.91 -23.38 -14.09
CA SER A 15 -3.32 -23.36 -13.65
C SER A 15 -3.96 -21.98 -13.74
N ILE A 16 -3.17 -20.92 -13.65
CA ILE A 16 -3.67 -19.51 -13.83
C ILE A 16 -3.94 -19.21 -15.31
N MET A 17 -3.31 -19.91 -16.22
CA MET A 17 -3.48 -19.70 -17.67
C MET A 17 -4.78 -20.32 -18.24
N PHE A 18 -5.45 -21.23 -17.50
CA PHE A 18 -6.66 -21.91 -17.96
C PHE A 18 -7.98 -21.29 -17.47
N CYS A 19 -7.95 -20.25 -16.64
CA CYS A 19 -9.14 -19.51 -16.20
C CYS A 19 -9.40 -18.22 -17.01
N LEU A 20 -8.90 -18.12 -18.24
CA LEU A 20 -9.39 -17.09 -19.15
C LEU A 20 -10.83 -17.43 -19.54
N PRO A 21 -11.79 -16.51 -19.34
CA PRO A 21 -13.15 -16.78 -19.77
C PRO A 21 -13.15 -17.02 -21.28
N LYS A 22 -13.64 -18.18 -21.70
CA LYS A 22 -13.91 -18.46 -23.13
C LYS A 22 -14.94 -17.43 -23.58
N THR A 23 -14.53 -16.45 -24.36
CA THR A 23 -15.44 -15.49 -24.96
C THR A 23 -16.35 -16.23 -25.95
N PRO A 24 -17.67 -16.16 -25.83
CA PRO A 24 -18.54 -16.65 -26.90
C PRO A 24 -18.40 -15.72 -28.11
N LEU A 25 -18.11 -16.29 -29.24
CA LEU A 25 -18.26 -15.65 -30.55
C LEU A 25 -19.76 -15.59 -30.83
N ALA A 26 -20.41 -14.47 -30.59
CA ALA A 26 -21.62 -13.98 -31.29
C ALA A 26 -22.31 -12.90 -30.45
N GLY A 27 -22.51 -11.71 -31.01
CA GLY A 27 -23.38 -10.67 -30.45
C GLY A 27 -22.81 -9.97 -29.21
N GLN A 28 -21.64 -9.36 -29.34
CA GLN A 28 -21.02 -8.63 -28.25
C GLN A 28 -21.73 -7.31 -28.03
N GLU A 29 -22.65 -7.26 -27.03
CA GLU A 29 -22.89 -5.99 -26.34
C GLU A 29 -21.56 -5.45 -25.90
N SER A 30 -21.21 -4.23 -26.32
CA SER A 30 -19.91 -3.63 -26.00
C SER A 30 -19.78 -3.53 -24.48
N SER A 31 -18.95 -4.38 -23.90
CA SER A 31 -18.63 -4.31 -22.47
C SER A 31 -18.27 -2.86 -22.10
N GLY A 32 -18.84 -2.32 -21.03
CA GLY A 32 -18.57 -0.95 -20.55
C GLY A 32 -17.11 -0.72 -20.17
N PHE A 33 -16.26 -1.76 -20.30
CA PHE A 33 -14.84 -1.75 -19.91
C PHE A 33 -13.94 -2.22 -21.05
N ILE A 34 -12.72 -1.69 -21.06
CA ILE A 34 -11.59 -2.19 -21.83
C ILE A 34 -10.73 -3.02 -20.89
N HIS A 35 -10.57 -4.32 -21.20
CA HIS A 35 -9.71 -5.24 -20.46
C HIS A 35 -8.26 -5.14 -20.95
N ARG A 36 -7.30 -5.21 -20.02
CA ARG A 36 -5.88 -4.94 -20.31
C ARG A 36 -4.98 -5.94 -19.60
N LEU A 37 -3.95 -6.40 -20.29
CA LEU A 37 -2.85 -7.19 -19.74
C LEU A 37 -1.55 -6.45 -19.96
N GLY A 38 -0.80 -6.16 -18.90
CA GLY A 38 0.45 -5.41 -18.95
C GLY A 38 1.63 -6.23 -18.43
N MET A 39 2.77 -6.04 -19.09
CA MET A 39 4.07 -6.53 -18.62
C MET A 39 4.98 -5.32 -18.41
N GLU A 40 5.70 -5.25 -17.30
CA GLU A 40 6.58 -4.13 -16.98
C GLU A 40 7.91 -4.63 -16.44
N ALA A 41 8.97 -3.90 -16.80
CA ALA A 41 10.32 -4.02 -16.25
C ALA A 41 10.67 -2.72 -15.50
N ARG A 42 11.22 -2.85 -14.30
CA ARG A 42 11.54 -1.71 -13.43
C ARG A 42 12.95 -1.87 -12.85
N PRO A 43 13.97 -1.34 -13.55
CA PRO A 43 15.29 -1.14 -12.98
C PRO A 43 15.23 0.03 -12.00
N GLN A 44 15.71 -0.17 -10.77
CA GLN A 44 15.58 0.82 -9.69
C GLN A 44 16.86 0.95 -8.89
N TYR A 45 17.11 2.14 -8.38
CA TYR A 45 18.10 2.44 -7.36
C TYR A 45 17.54 2.16 -5.98
N VAL A 46 18.33 1.54 -5.11
CA VAL A 46 18.00 1.25 -3.71
C VAL A 46 18.60 2.34 -2.83
N PHE A 47 17.76 3.04 -2.07
CA PHE A 47 18.23 4.10 -1.16
C PHE A 47 18.96 3.49 0.04
N PRO A 48 20.15 3.96 0.39
CA PRO A 48 20.98 3.45 1.48
C PRO A 48 20.48 3.95 2.85
N THR A 49 19.26 3.59 3.24
CA THR A 49 18.56 4.10 4.43
C THR A 49 19.01 3.50 5.74
N ASN A 50 19.85 2.47 5.71
CA ASN A 50 20.39 1.82 6.91
C ASN A 50 21.78 1.22 6.63
N PRO A 51 22.59 0.92 7.68
CA PRO A 51 23.95 0.42 7.52
C PRO A 51 24.06 -0.86 6.69
N PHE A 52 23.11 -1.78 6.81
CA PHE A 52 23.06 -3.00 6.02
C PHE A 52 23.03 -2.73 4.51
N LEU A 53 22.22 -1.77 4.05
CA LEU A 53 22.15 -1.39 2.63
C LEU A 53 23.37 -0.57 2.21
N GLN A 54 24.04 0.11 3.16
CA GLN A 54 25.28 0.88 2.93
C GLN A 54 26.52 0.02 2.76
N GLY A 55 26.43 -1.28 3.08
CA GLY A 55 27.53 -2.22 2.92
C GLY A 55 27.94 -2.97 4.19
N GLU A 56 27.34 -2.67 5.34
CA GLU A 56 27.49 -3.49 6.55
C GLU A 56 26.68 -4.79 6.44
N ASN A 57 27.06 -5.63 5.49
CA ASN A 57 26.44 -6.92 5.17
C ASN A 57 27.53 -7.98 4.94
N GLU A 58 27.17 -9.25 4.80
CA GLU A 58 28.14 -10.34 4.62
C GLU A 58 29.07 -10.15 3.40
N ARG A 59 28.67 -9.37 2.41
CA ARG A 59 29.44 -9.15 1.18
C ARG A 59 30.34 -7.91 1.26
N TRP A 60 30.18 -7.10 2.31
CA TRP A 60 30.88 -5.81 2.49
C TRP A 60 30.76 -4.88 1.28
N LYS A 61 29.59 -4.90 0.64
CA LYS A 61 29.27 -4.10 -0.55
C LYS A 61 27.89 -3.48 -0.43
N PRO A 62 27.72 -2.20 -0.83
CA PRO A 62 26.41 -1.56 -0.85
C PRO A 62 25.42 -2.31 -1.76
N ILE A 63 24.15 -2.36 -1.35
CA ILE A 63 23.04 -2.86 -2.15
C ILE A 63 22.36 -1.64 -2.76
N GLN A 64 22.72 -1.31 -4.01
CA GLN A 64 22.32 -0.06 -4.66
C GLN A 64 21.32 -0.25 -5.80
N THR A 65 21.12 -1.48 -6.27
CA THR A 65 20.27 -1.73 -7.42
C THR A 65 19.25 -2.83 -7.14
N SER A 66 18.08 -2.68 -7.71
CA SER A 66 17.08 -3.73 -7.79
C SER A 66 16.47 -3.78 -9.19
N PHE A 67 15.91 -4.92 -9.53
CA PHE A 67 15.16 -5.13 -10.75
C PHE A 67 13.86 -5.86 -10.42
N ALA A 68 12.74 -5.34 -10.93
CA ALA A 68 11.45 -5.97 -10.77
C ALA A 68 10.77 -6.22 -12.12
N ALA A 69 10.21 -7.42 -12.29
CA ALA A 69 9.35 -7.78 -13.41
C ALA A 69 7.91 -7.89 -12.92
N HIS A 70 6.97 -7.30 -13.65
CA HIS A 70 5.57 -7.25 -13.29
C HIS A 70 4.68 -7.85 -14.37
N LEU A 71 3.62 -8.55 -13.94
CA LEU A 71 2.49 -8.95 -14.77
C LEU A 71 1.21 -8.38 -14.15
N LYS A 72 0.39 -7.69 -14.96
CA LYS A 72 -0.74 -6.89 -14.46
C LYS A 72 -1.97 -7.13 -15.32
N TYR A 73 -3.10 -7.39 -14.67
CA TYR A 73 -4.41 -7.37 -15.32
C TYR A 73 -5.21 -6.20 -14.79
N SER A 74 -5.83 -5.44 -15.71
CA SER A 74 -6.70 -4.31 -15.34
C SER A 74 -7.91 -4.18 -16.28
N PHE A 75 -8.88 -3.45 -15.79
CA PHE A 75 -9.98 -2.95 -16.59
C PHE A 75 -10.07 -1.43 -16.48
N LYS A 76 -10.44 -0.79 -17.56
CA LYS A 76 -10.56 0.65 -17.74
C LYS A 76 -11.95 0.98 -18.23
N PHE A 77 -12.54 2.07 -17.75
CA PHE A 77 -13.79 2.59 -18.34
C PHE A 77 -13.56 2.98 -19.79
N ARG A 78 -14.55 2.68 -20.66
CA ARG A 78 -14.48 3.12 -22.05
C ARG A 78 -14.42 4.64 -22.12
N PRO A 79 -13.64 5.19 -23.05
CA PRO A 79 -13.64 6.62 -23.33
C PRO A 79 -15.07 7.13 -23.61
N ASN A 80 -15.33 8.38 -23.28
CA ASN A 80 -16.61 9.06 -23.49
C ASN A 80 -17.79 8.53 -22.64
N THR A 81 -17.55 7.70 -21.63
CA THR A 81 -18.52 7.38 -20.58
C THR A 81 -18.50 8.44 -19.47
N CYS A 82 -19.59 8.52 -18.67
CA CYS A 82 -19.61 9.39 -17.48
C CYS A 82 -18.46 9.07 -16.52
N ALA A 83 -18.14 7.79 -16.33
CA ALA A 83 -17.07 7.33 -15.47
C ALA A 83 -15.68 7.77 -15.97
N ASP A 84 -15.39 7.63 -17.29
CA ASP A 84 -14.14 8.11 -17.90
C ASP A 84 -13.96 9.63 -17.69
N ARG A 85 -15.03 10.39 -17.91
CA ARG A 85 -15.01 11.84 -17.78
C ARG A 85 -14.83 12.30 -16.33
N ILE A 86 -15.54 11.67 -15.38
CA ILE A 86 -15.44 12.00 -13.95
C ILE A 86 -14.06 11.64 -13.42
N TYR A 87 -13.56 10.44 -13.71
CA TYR A 87 -12.37 9.88 -13.08
C TYR A 87 -11.10 9.96 -13.95
N GLY A 88 -11.17 10.64 -15.11
CA GLY A 88 -10.00 10.86 -15.94
C GLY A 88 -9.44 9.60 -16.60
N GLY A 89 -10.33 8.69 -17.05
CA GLY A 89 -9.91 7.43 -17.66
C GLY A 89 -9.28 6.47 -16.67
N ALA A 90 -9.83 6.44 -15.45
CA ALA A 90 -9.35 5.56 -14.39
C ALA A 90 -9.38 4.08 -14.82
N TYR A 91 -8.37 3.36 -14.41
CA TYR A 91 -8.24 1.91 -14.57
C TYR A 91 -7.79 1.31 -13.24
N GLN A 92 -8.20 0.11 -12.97
CA GLN A 92 -7.87 -0.63 -11.76
C GLN A 92 -7.69 -2.10 -12.05
N GLY A 93 -6.93 -2.78 -11.20
CA GLY A 93 -6.64 -4.19 -11.41
C GLY A 93 -5.81 -4.83 -10.32
N ILE A 94 -5.29 -6.00 -10.64
CA ILE A 94 -4.41 -6.79 -9.81
C ILE A 94 -3.09 -7.04 -10.54
N GLY A 95 -2.03 -7.15 -9.80
CA GLY A 95 -0.71 -7.43 -10.35
C GLY A 95 0.12 -8.33 -9.47
N VAL A 96 1.10 -8.92 -10.09
CA VAL A 96 2.16 -9.71 -9.44
C VAL A 96 3.51 -9.20 -9.87
N SER A 97 4.51 -9.32 -9.02
CA SER A 97 5.88 -8.99 -9.38
C SER A 97 6.89 -9.92 -8.71
N LEU A 98 8.03 -10.06 -9.37
CA LEU A 98 9.25 -10.64 -8.82
C LEU A 98 10.29 -9.55 -8.74
N THR A 99 10.90 -9.37 -7.58
CA THR A 99 11.94 -8.35 -7.36
C THR A 99 13.22 -9.03 -6.91
N THR A 100 14.35 -8.62 -7.46
CA THR A 100 15.68 -9.02 -6.99
C THR A 100 16.51 -7.82 -6.60
N PHE A 101 17.28 -7.96 -5.54
CA PHE A 101 18.23 -6.96 -5.04
C PHE A 101 19.70 -7.41 -5.27
N GLY A 102 19.89 -8.52 -6.00
CA GLY A 102 21.21 -9.11 -6.20
C GLY A 102 21.80 -9.77 -4.93
N ASP A 103 21.06 -9.82 -3.84
CA ASP A 103 21.44 -10.49 -2.59
C ASP A 103 20.37 -11.47 -2.12
N LYS A 104 20.34 -12.61 -2.78
CA LYS A 104 19.38 -13.68 -2.48
C LYS A 104 19.59 -14.31 -1.10
N LYS A 105 20.82 -14.28 -0.58
CA LYS A 105 21.16 -14.90 0.69
C LYS A 105 20.59 -14.11 1.86
N GLN A 106 20.75 -12.79 1.87
CA GLN A 106 20.37 -11.94 2.98
C GLN A 106 19.02 -11.22 2.80
N LEU A 107 18.60 -10.92 1.57
CA LEU A 107 17.29 -10.29 1.28
C LEU A 107 16.26 -11.23 0.68
N GLY A 108 16.70 -12.23 -0.09
CA GLY A 108 15.84 -13.07 -0.90
C GLY A 108 15.47 -12.41 -2.24
N ASP A 109 14.58 -13.08 -2.98
CA ASP A 109 13.94 -12.54 -4.19
C ASP A 109 12.42 -12.51 -3.92
N PRO A 110 11.88 -11.42 -3.38
CA PRO A 110 10.49 -11.35 -2.97
C PRO A 110 9.54 -11.33 -4.16
N PHE A 111 8.44 -12.04 -3.99
CA PHE A 111 7.27 -12.00 -4.86
C PHE A 111 6.21 -11.09 -4.23
N SER A 112 5.61 -10.21 -5.03
CA SER A 112 4.52 -9.35 -4.54
C SER A 112 3.21 -9.66 -5.26
N PHE A 113 2.11 -9.57 -4.52
CA PHE A 113 0.74 -9.55 -5.03
C PHE A 113 0.09 -8.24 -4.58
N TYR A 114 -0.52 -7.50 -5.51
CA TYR A 114 -1.03 -6.16 -5.23
C TYR A 114 -2.27 -5.81 -6.05
N VAL A 115 -3.08 -4.91 -5.50
CA VAL A 115 -4.08 -4.15 -6.24
C VAL A 115 -3.45 -2.85 -6.71
N PHE A 116 -3.93 -2.32 -7.82
CA PHE A 116 -3.47 -1.04 -8.32
C PHE A 116 -4.58 -0.24 -8.97
N GLN A 117 -4.37 1.06 -9.03
CA GLN A 117 -5.24 1.98 -9.72
C GLN A 117 -4.41 3.13 -10.28
N GLY A 118 -4.80 3.58 -11.45
CA GLY A 118 -4.24 4.76 -12.08
C GLY A 118 -5.29 5.54 -12.86
N ALA A 119 -4.93 6.75 -13.22
CA ALA A 119 -5.73 7.59 -14.08
C ALA A 119 -4.86 8.58 -14.85
N ARG A 120 -5.45 9.20 -15.84
CA ARG A 120 -4.81 10.23 -16.65
C ARG A 120 -4.72 11.56 -15.89
N ILE A 121 -3.52 12.11 -15.83
CA ILE A 121 -3.25 13.47 -15.34
C ILE A 121 -3.52 14.48 -16.47
N ALA A 122 -2.91 14.23 -17.64
CA ALA A 122 -3.01 15.11 -18.82
C ALA A 122 -3.08 14.29 -20.11
N ARG A 123 -3.75 14.83 -21.13
CA ARG A 123 -3.80 14.25 -22.47
C ARG A 123 -3.06 15.19 -23.42
N PHE A 124 -1.99 14.73 -24.06
CA PHE A 124 -1.23 15.48 -25.04
C PHE A 124 -1.78 15.30 -26.46
N SER A 125 -2.28 14.09 -26.75
CA SER A 125 -2.96 13.76 -28.00
C SER A 125 -4.00 12.65 -27.76
N PRO A 126 -4.82 12.27 -28.74
CA PRO A 126 -5.70 11.11 -28.61
C PRO A 126 -4.98 9.82 -28.18
N ARG A 127 -3.71 9.67 -28.57
CA ARG A 127 -2.91 8.48 -28.34
C ARG A 127 -1.83 8.63 -27.25
N VAL A 128 -1.53 9.86 -26.79
CA VAL A 128 -0.45 10.12 -25.82
C VAL A 128 -1.01 10.82 -24.59
N SER A 129 -0.72 10.27 -23.42
CA SER A 129 -1.17 10.82 -22.14
C SER A 129 -0.14 10.64 -21.04
N LEU A 130 -0.12 11.58 -20.09
CA LEU A 130 0.56 11.46 -18.81
C LEU A 130 -0.40 10.86 -17.79
N ASN A 131 0.04 9.83 -17.08
CA ASN A 131 -0.76 9.10 -16.10
C ASN A 131 -0.01 8.96 -14.79
N TYR A 132 -0.76 8.82 -13.70
CA TYR A 132 -0.25 8.32 -12.43
C TYR A 132 -0.74 6.89 -12.21
N GLU A 133 -0.03 6.16 -11.37
CA GLU A 133 -0.43 4.84 -10.87
C GLU A 133 0.11 4.65 -9.46
N TRP A 134 -0.69 4.04 -8.61
CA TRP A 134 -0.26 3.54 -7.32
C TRP A 134 -0.62 2.07 -7.20
N ASN A 135 0.22 1.34 -6.47
CA ASN A 135 0.04 -0.08 -6.17
C ASN A 135 0.12 -0.27 -4.66
N PHE A 136 -0.72 -1.15 -4.13
CA PHE A 136 -0.71 -1.54 -2.73
C PHE A 136 -0.94 -3.04 -2.60
N GLY A 137 -0.10 -3.72 -1.82
CA GLY A 137 -0.21 -5.15 -1.63
C GLY A 137 0.76 -5.72 -0.61
N LEU A 138 1.00 -7.01 -0.73
CA LEU A 138 1.91 -7.77 0.12
C LEU A 138 3.01 -8.38 -0.71
N SER A 139 4.21 -8.38 -0.17
CA SER A 139 5.36 -9.09 -0.72
C SER A 139 5.83 -10.19 0.24
N ALA A 140 6.17 -11.36 -0.29
CA ALA A 140 6.61 -12.53 0.46
C ALA A 140 7.89 -13.11 -0.15
N GLY A 141 8.60 -13.94 0.60
CA GLY A 141 9.87 -14.52 0.16
C GLY A 141 11.11 -13.79 0.63
N TRP A 142 10.92 -12.80 1.50
CA TRP A 142 12.00 -12.10 2.16
C TRP A 142 12.78 -13.03 3.11
N LYS A 143 14.07 -12.74 3.28
CA LYS A 143 14.94 -13.33 4.29
C LYS A 143 15.03 -12.34 5.47
N PRO A 144 14.27 -12.56 6.55
CA PRO A 144 14.24 -11.62 7.66
C PRO A 144 15.54 -11.63 8.46
N TYR A 145 15.73 -10.60 9.26
CA TYR A 145 16.72 -10.57 10.34
C TYR A 145 16.63 -11.85 11.21
N ASP A 146 17.78 -12.39 11.51
CA ASP A 146 17.97 -13.49 12.45
C ASP A 146 19.28 -13.29 13.21
N ASN A 147 19.29 -13.47 14.53
CA ASN A 147 20.44 -13.22 15.37
C ASN A 147 21.68 -14.06 15.00
N TYR A 148 21.48 -15.23 14.40
CA TYR A 148 22.54 -16.17 14.11
C TYR A 148 22.86 -16.26 12.60
N TYR A 149 21.81 -16.27 11.77
CA TYR A 149 21.95 -16.56 10.34
C TYR A 149 21.85 -15.34 9.44
N ASN A 150 21.34 -14.20 9.93
CA ASN A 150 21.16 -12.97 9.13
C ASN A 150 21.19 -11.73 10.02
N SER A 151 22.22 -11.63 10.87
CA SER A 151 22.31 -10.59 11.92
C SER A 151 22.61 -9.19 11.39
N TYR A 152 23.12 -9.06 10.17
CA TYR A 152 23.36 -7.76 9.53
C TYR A 152 22.09 -7.10 8.97
N ASN A 153 21.04 -7.89 8.70
CA ASN A 153 19.86 -7.39 8.02
C ASN A 153 18.98 -6.49 8.91
N GLY A 154 19.39 -5.23 9.05
CA GLY A 154 18.58 -4.20 9.74
C GLY A 154 17.35 -3.70 8.95
N ALA A 155 17.22 -4.06 7.68
CA ALA A 155 16.16 -3.57 6.82
C ALA A 155 14.84 -4.31 7.00
N VAL A 156 14.88 -5.65 7.13
CA VAL A 156 13.69 -6.50 7.01
C VAL A 156 13.60 -7.47 8.19
N GLY A 157 12.60 -7.33 9.04
CA GLY A 157 12.34 -8.19 10.20
C GLY A 157 11.29 -9.27 9.97
N SER A 158 10.65 -9.36 8.80
CA SER A 158 9.59 -10.32 8.53
C SER A 158 9.67 -10.95 7.14
N ARG A 159 9.12 -12.17 7.00
CA ARG A 159 9.03 -12.89 5.71
C ARG A 159 8.00 -12.28 4.77
N MET A 160 7.07 -11.50 5.31
CA MET A 160 6.04 -10.79 4.56
C MET A 160 6.10 -9.31 4.91
N ASN A 161 6.04 -8.45 3.88
CA ASN A 161 6.06 -7.01 4.03
C ASN A 161 4.96 -6.38 3.16
N ALA A 162 4.50 -5.20 3.52
CA ALA A 162 3.69 -4.38 2.64
C ALA A 162 4.53 -3.99 1.41
N TYR A 163 3.88 -3.95 0.27
CA TYR A 163 4.37 -3.43 -1.00
C TYR A 163 3.57 -2.19 -1.34
N ILE A 164 4.23 -1.05 -1.37
CA ILE A 164 3.63 0.24 -1.69
C ILE A 164 4.44 0.85 -2.84
N ASN A 165 3.76 1.24 -3.92
CA ASN A 165 4.42 1.85 -5.06
C ASN A 165 3.57 3.00 -5.58
N ALA A 166 4.21 4.07 -6.04
CA ALA A 166 3.57 5.17 -6.74
C ALA A 166 4.50 5.70 -7.84
N GLY A 167 3.91 6.08 -8.97
CA GLY A 167 4.69 6.58 -10.09
C GLY A 167 3.87 7.35 -11.11
N VAL A 168 4.59 7.97 -12.02
CA VAL A 168 4.04 8.68 -13.17
C VAL A 168 4.66 8.15 -14.45
N TYR A 169 3.89 8.10 -15.51
CA TYR A 169 4.36 7.57 -16.79
C TYR A 169 3.61 8.16 -17.99
N ILE A 170 4.28 8.19 -19.11
CA ILE A 170 3.68 8.47 -20.40
C ILE A 170 3.15 7.17 -20.98
N ASN A 171 1.89 7.18 -21.40
CA ASN A 171 1.25 6.11 -22.14
C ASN A 171 1.10 6.52 -23.60
N TRP A 172 1.66 5.72 -24.50
CA TRP A 172 1.51 5.88 -25.93
C TRP A 172 0.76 4.69 -26.53
N ALA A 173 -0.49 4.92 -26.96
CA ALA A 173 -1.32 3.96 -27.68
C ALA A 173 -0.90 3.92 -29.16
N PHE A 174 0.13 3.15 -29.51
CA PHE A 174 0.65 3.10 -30.88
C PHE A 174 -0.23 2.25 -31.82
N SER A 175 -1.08 1.37 -31.28
CA SER A 175 -2.11 0.66 -32.03
C SER A 175 -3.38 0.51 -31.19
N ARG A 176 -4.47 -0.01 -31.75
CA ARG A 176 -5.68 -0.33 -30.98
C ARG A 176 -5.44 -1.43 -29.93
N TYR A 177 -4.45 -2.26 -30.15
CA TYR A 177 -4.15 -3.38 -29.27
C TYR A 177 -3.10 -3.06 -28.23
N PHE A 178 -2.11 -2.23 -28.53
CA PHE A 178 -0.93 -2.05 -27.71
C PHE A 178 -0.70 -0.62 -27.27
N ASP A 179 -0.32 -0.46 -26.00
CA ASP A 179 0.24 0.76 -25.43
C ASP A 179 1.67 0.49 -24.97
N LEU A 180 2.57 1.42 -25.25
CA LEU A 180 3.88 1.53 -24.62
C LEU A 180 3.77 2.48 -23.44
N ILE A 181 4.32 2.07 -22.29
CA ILE A 181 4.41 2.92 -21.10
C ILE A 181 5.88 3.13 -20.73
N VAL A 182 6.23 4.39 -20.45
CA VAL A 182 7.57 4.78 -20.00
C VAL A 182 7.44 5.85 -18.93
N GLY A 183 8.13 5.67 -17.81
CA GLY A 183 8.05 6.62 -16.71
C GLY A 183 8.98 6.28 -15.57
N GLY A 184 8.66 6.78 -14.39
CA GLY A 184 9.38 6.52 -13.17
C GLY A 184 8.44 6.20 -12.02
N ASP A 185 8.95 5.47 -11.05
CA ASP A 185 8.20 5.13 -9.84
C ASP A 185 9.11 5.06 -8.60
N PHE A 186 8.44 5.08 -7.47
CA PHE A 186 9.01 4.88 -6.14
C PHE A 186 8.32 3.68 -5.49
N THR A 187 9.10 2.80 -4.88
CA THR A 187 8.59 1.62 -4.17
C THR A 187 9.10 1.61 -2.73
N HIS A 188 8.21 1.25 -1.81
CA HIS A 188 8.50 1.07 -0.40
C HIS A 188 8.09 -0.33 0.06
N PHE A 189 9.00 -1.01 0.76
CA PHE A 189 8.73 -2.29 1.43
C PHE A 189 8.94 -2.13 2.93
N SER A 190 7.94 -2.49 3.73
CA SER A 190 8.05 -2.51 5.20
C SER A 190 7.01 -3.43 5.83
N ASN A 191 7.25 -3.84 7.06
CA ASN A 191 6.26 -4.63 7.81
C ASN A 191 5.33 -3.78 8.70
N GLY A 192 5.41 -2.45 8.62
CA GLY A 192 4.58 -1.55 9.40
C GLY A 192 4.78 -1.68 10.93
N ASN A 193 5.99 -1.96 11.37
CA ASN A 193 6.37 -2.18 12.78
C ASN A 193 5.74 -3.40 13.46
N THR A 194 5.20 -4.33 12.69
CA THR A 194 4.69 -5.60 13.25
C THR A 194 5.81 -6.51 13.73
N LYS A 195 7.02 -6.34 13.20
CA LYS A 195 8.26 -7.01 13.63
C LYS A 195 9.46 -6.06 13.55
N PHE A 196 10.44 -6.26 14.42
CA PHE A 196 11.70 -5.55 14.43
C PHE A 196 12.83 -6.47 13.88
N PRO A 197 13.84 -5.93 13.17
CA PRO A 197 13.97 -4.55 12.70
C PRO A 197 13.02 -4.23 11.53
N ASN A 198 12.76 -2.95 11.28
CA ASN A 198 11.92 -2.49 10.18
C ASN A 198 12.39 -1.13 9.65
N ALA A 199 13.66 -1.02 9.26
CA ALA A 199 14.11 0.18 8.57
C ALA A 199 13.44 0.32 7.19
N GLY A 200 12.95 -0.80 6.63
CA GLY A 200 12.32 -0.86 5.32
C GLY A 200 13.31 -0.74 4.17
N ILE A 201 12.81 -0.92 2.96
CA ILE A 201 13.59 -0.73 1.73
C ILE A 201 12.82 0.23 0.82
N ASN A 202 13.51 1.28 0.39
CA ASN A 202 13.01 2.27 -0.55
C ASN A 202 13.77 2.17 -1.85
N THR A 203 13.04 2.18 -2.98
CA THR A 203 13.64 2.17 -4.31
C THR A 203 12.97 3.18 -5.21
N ALA A 204 13.71 3.76 -6.16
CA ALA A 204 13.16 4.58 -7.22
C ALA A 204 13.88 4.30 -8.54
N GLY A 205 13.16 4.39 -9.65
CA GLY A 205 13.76 4.13 -10.94
C GLY A 205 12.83 4.25 -12.13
N ALA A 206 13.29 3.69 -13.23
CA ALA A 206 12.52 3.67 -14.47
C ALA A 206 11.44 2.58 -14.43
N LYS A 207 10.36 2.86 -15.16
CA LYS A 207 9.25 1.95 -15.44
C LYS A 207 9.06 1.91 -16.95
N ILE A 208 9.19 0.73 -17.53
CA ILE A 208 8.99 0.49 -18.97
C ILE A 208 8.06 -0.70 -19.11
N GLY A 209 7.05 -0.61 -19.96
CA GLY A 209 6.10 -1.71 -20.11
C GLY A 209 5.29 -1.66 -21.40
N LEU A 210 4.75 -2.82 -21.73
CA LEU A 210 3.84 -3.04 -22.85
C LEU A 210 2.49 -3.49 -22.31
N VAL A 211 1.40 -2.88 -22.79
CA VAL A 211 0.04 -3.19 -22.36
C VAL A 211 -0.79 -3.62 -23.57
N TYR A 212 -1.33 -4.83 -23.52
CA TYR A 212 -2.29 -5.35 -24.49
C TYR A 212 -3.71 -5.01 -24.07
N ASN A 213 -4.52 -4.48 -25.00
CA ASN A 213 -5.91 -4.12 -24.81
C ASN A 213 -6.79 -5.10 -25.60
N PHE A 214 -7.61 -5.90 -24.91
CA PHE A 214 -8.35 -7.00 -25.52
C PHE A 214 -9.48 -6.55 -26.44
N ASN A 215 -10.25 -5.55 -26.04
CA ASN A 215 -11.49 -5.16 -26.69
C ASN A 215 -11.57 -3.64 -26.95
N ARG A 216 -10.41 -2.97 -27.13
CA ARG A 216 -10.36 -1.57 -27.54
C ARG A 216 -10.58 -1.44 -29.03
N THR A 217 -11.39 -0.45 -29.44
CA THR A 217 -11.68 -0.12 -30.84
C THR A 217 -10.85 1.10 -31.29
N GLU A 218 -10.83 1.40 -32.58
CA GLU A 218 -10.21 2.63 -33.08
C GLU A 218 -10.97 3.89 -32.64
N GLU A 219 -12.29 3.78 -32.48
CA GLU A 219 -13.14 4.86 -31.95
C GLU A 219 -12.74 5.24 -30.52
N ASP A 220 -12.34 4.28 -29.67
CA ASP A 220 -11.84 4.54 -28.33
C ASP A 220 -10.54 5.38 -28.31
N LEU A 221 -9.82 5.42 -29.44
CA LEU A 221 -8.62 6.22 -29.66
C LEU A 221 -8.88 7.53 -30.38
N SER A 222 -10.07 7.73 -30.90
CA SER A 222 -10.46 8.95 -31.59
C SER A 222 -10.82 10.07 -30.62
N LYS A 223 -10.85 11.30 -31.08
CA LYS A 223 -11.44 12.42 -30.36
C LYS A 223 -12.94 12.39 -30.58
N SER A 224 -13.68 11.89 -29.60
CA SER A 224 -15.16 11.90 -29.70
C SER A 224 -15.71 13.32 -29.58
N LEU A 225 -16.68 13.60 -30.43
CA LEU A 225 -17.51 14.82 -30.34
C LEU A 225 -18.61 14.67 -29.28
N TYR A 226 -18.95 13.44 -28.91
CA TYR A 226 -19.96 13.18 -27.88
C TYR A 226 -19.36 13.35 -26.48
N GLN A 227 -20.02 14.19 -25.68
CA GLN A 227 -19.71 14.38 -24.28
C GLN A 227 -20.91 13.97 -23.43
N PRO A 228 -20.79 12.93 -22.61
CA PRO A 228 -21.90 12.51 -21.75
C PRO A 228 -22.24 13.61 -20.73
N VAL A 229 -23.53 13.78 -20.47
CA VAL A 229 -24.00 14.68 -19.43
C VAL A 229 -23.72 14.06 -18.06
N ILE A 230 -22.88 14.70 -17.26
CA ILE A 230 -22.59 14.28 -15.89
C ILE A 230 -23.69 14.80 -14.97
N THR A 231 -24.32 13.88 -14.23
CA THR A 231 -25.30 14.27 -13.18
C THR A 231 -24.64 15.21 -12.17
N ARG A 232 -25.33 16.28 -11.81
CA ARG A 232 -24.84 17.20 -10.77
C ARG A 232 -24.65 16.45 -9.46
N PHE A 233 -23.46 16.58 -8.87
CA PHE A 233 -23.13 15.94 -7.60
C PHE A 233 -23.88 16.63 -6.45
N PRO A 234 -24.68 15.92 -5.64
CA PRO A 234 -25.32 16.49 -4.46
C PRO A 234 -24.29 16.62 -3.34
N ARG A 235 -23.84 17.84 -3.06
CA ARG A 235 -22.96 18.10 -1.92
C ARG A 235 -23.68 17.74 -0.62
N HIS A 236 -23.03 16.97 0.24
CA HIS A 236 -23.65 16.49 1.48
C HIS A 236 -22.56 16.09 2.50
N ILE A 237 -22.95 15.98 3.76
CA ILE A 237 -22.12 15.40 4.79
C ILE A 237 -22.45 13.90 4.87
N SER A 238 -21.42 13.08 4.87
CA SER A 238 -21.49 11.66 5.20
C SER A 238 -20.66 11.37 6.45
N TYR A 239 -20.96 10.31 7.16
CA TYR A 239 -20.30 9.94 8.40
C TYR A 239 -19.59 8.60 8.20
N ASP A 240 -18.27 8.60 8.29
CA ASP A 240 -17.47 7.37 8.24
C ASP A 240 -17.16 6.93 9.68
N VAL A 241 -17.47 5.67 10.00
CA VAL A 241 -17.05 4.98 11.23
C VAL A 241 -16.12 3.88 10.83
N VAL A 242 -14.92 3.86 11.39
CA VAL A 242 -13.91 2.84 11.16
C VAL A 242 -13.57 2.18 12.49
N LEU A 243 -13.58 0.86 12.52
CA LEU A 243 -13.01 0.07 13.60
C LEU A 243 -11.77 -0.64 13.07
N PHE A 244 -10.66 -0.51 13.78
CA PHE A 244 -9.40 -1.09 13.34
C PHE A 244 -8.66 -1.81 14.46
N GLY A 245 -7.80 -2.74 14.07
CA GLY A 245 -6.89 -3.44 14.95
C GLY A 245 -5.60 -3.80 14.25
N SER A 246 -4.57 -4.01 15.03
CA SER A 246 -3.27 -4.50 14.59
C SER A 246 -2.44 -4.96 15.78
N TRP A 247 -1.18 -5.26 15.52
CA TRP A 247 -0.19 -5.51 16.56
C TRP A 247 1.13 -4.87 16.15
N ARG A 248 1.94 -4.53 17.14
CA ARG A 248 3.30 -3.99 16.90
C ARG A 248 4.30 -4.52 17.90
N ARG A 249 5.56 -4.52 17.51
CA ARG A 249 6.70 -4.67 18.42
C ARG A 249 7.37 -3.33 18.60
N LYS A 250 7.72 -3.01 19.83
CA LYS A 250 8.42 -1.78 20.16
C LYS A 250 9.92 -2.06 20.23
N GLY A 251 10.73 -1.22 19.58
CA GLY A 251 12.15 -1.16 19.82
C GLY A 251 12.42 -0.33 21.10
N VAL A 252 13.14 -0.89 22.06
CA VAL A 252 13.53 -0.20 23.28
C VAL A 252 15.04 -0.02 23.27
N TRP A 253 15.51 1.18 23.60
CA TRP A 253 16.92 1.48 23.65
C TRP A 253 17.58 0.82 24.86
N VAL A 254 18.71 0.15 24.64
CA VAL A 254 19.56 -0.44 25.65
C VAL A 254 20.98 0.01 25.35
N GLY A 255 21.43 1.04 26.05
CA GLY A 255 22.64 1.78 25.66
C GLY A 255 22.42 2.39 24.27
N GLU A 256 23.36 2.16 23.36
CA GLU A 256 23.31 2.64 21.97
C GLU A 256 22.54 1.72 20.99
N LYS A 257 22.08 0.56 21.45
CA LYS A 257 21.37 -0.43 20.60
C LYS A 257 19.88 -0.47 20.88
N GLN A 258 19.10 -0.51 19.83
CA GLN A 258 17.68 -0.75 19.91
C GLN A 258 17.38 -2.24 19.86
N ILE A 259 16.73 -2.78 20.88
CA ILE A 259 16.31 -4.18 20.94
C ILE A 259 14.79 -4.29 20.82
N ALA A 260 14.33 -5.34 20.13
CA ALA A 260 12.91 -5.60 20.01
C ALA A 260 12.30 -6.05 21.34
N SER A 261 11.09 -5.58 21.65
CA SER A 261 10.30 -6.17 22.74
C SER A 261 10.07 -7.67 22.46
N PRO A 262 10.14 -8.53 23.48
CA PRO A 262 9.97 -9.97 23.31
C PRO A 262 8.57 -10.34 22.80
N ASN A 263 7.56 -9.57 23.19
CA ASN A 263 6.16 -9.77 22.83
C ASN A 263 5.68 -8.71 21.83
N ALA A 264 4.72 -9.09 20.99
CA ALA A 264 3.93 -8.15 20.23
C ALA A 264 2.80 -7.59 21.11
N TYR A 265 2.52 -6.31 20.95
CA TYR A 265 1.46 -5.61 21.69
C TYR A 265 0.27 -5.35 20.77
N PRO A 266 -0.96 -5.57 21.23
CA PRO A 266 -2.14 -5.25 20.45
C PRO A 266 -2.36 -3.74 20.34
N VAL A 267 -2.88 -3.33 19.20
CA VAL A 267 -3.38 -1.98 18.95
C VAL A 267 -4.81 -2.11 18.45
N ALA A 268 -5.73 -1.35 19.01
CA ALA A 268 -7.12 -1.31 18.57
C ALA A 268 -7.66 0.11 18.68
N GLY A 269 -8.60 0.48 17.81
CA GLY A 269 -9.15 1.82 17.86
C GLY A 269 -10.32 2.04 16.93
N PHE A 270 -10.76 3.29 16.92
CA PHE A 270 -11.82 3.75 16.05
C PHE A 270 -11.52 5.13 15.46
N ASN A 271 -12.15 5.42 14.32
CA ASN A 271 -12.26 6.78 13.78
C ASN A 271 -13.75 7.08 13.55
N PHE A 272 -14.21 8.23 13.98
CA PHE A 272 -15.52 8.79 13.64
C PHE A 272 -15.31 10.08 12.87
N ALA A 273 -15.63 10.08 11.56
CA ALA A 273 -15.31 11.17 10.67
C ALA A 273 -16.56 11.71 9.94
N PRO A 274 -17.11 12.85 10.34
CA PRO A 274 -17.99 13.64 9.48
C PRO A 274 -17.18 14.20 8.30
N MET A 275 -17.59 13.83 7.07
CA MET A 275 -16.91 14.18 5.83
C MET A 275 -17.84 14.97 4.91
N TYR A 276 -17.47 16.17 4.56
CA TYR A 276 -18.16 16.98 3.54
C TYR A 276 -17.71 16.55 2.15
N ASN A 277 -18.65 16.05 1.35
CA ASN A 277 -18.43 15.56 -0.01
C ASN A 277 -18.55 16.73 -0.98
N LEU A 278 -17.42 17.24 -1.46
CA LEU A 278 -17.32 18.41 -2.36
C LEU A 278 -17.78 18.10 -3.78
N GLY A 279 -17.58 16.86 -4.21
CA GLY A 279 -17.87 16.37 -5.54
C GLY A 279 -17.56 14.89 -5.67
N TYR A 280 -17.45 14.42 -6.89
CA TYR A 280 -17.16 13.00 -7.17
C TYR A 280 -15.80 12.53 -6.66
N LYS A 281 -14.79 13.42 -6.60
CA LYS A 281 -13.39 13.05 -6.34
C LYS A 281 -12.88 13.48 -4.97
N PHE A 282 -13.46 14.47 -4.34
CA PHE A 282 -12.87 15.05 -3.13
C PHE A 282 -13.86 15.12 -1.98
N ARG A 283 -13.36 14.75 -0.82
CA ARG A 283 -14.03 14.89 0.47
C ARG A 283 -13.07 15.48 1.48
N VAL A 284 -13.57 16.34 2.35
CA VAL A 284 -12.82 16.93 3.46
C VAL A 284 -13.65 16.85 4.73
N GLY A 285 -13.01 16.80 5.88
CA GLY A 285 -13.73 16.71 7.13
C GLY A 285 -12.82 16.70 8.34
N ALA A 286 -13.41 16.38 9.47
CA ALA A 286 -12.70 16.16 10.72
C ALA A 286 -12.93 14.72 11.21
N SER A 287 -12.12 14.27 12.15
CA SER A 287 -12.28 12.94 12.76
C SER A 287 -11.96 12.98 14.24
N LEU A 288 -12.76 12.28 15.02
CA LEU A 288 -12.45 11.88 16.37
C LEU A 288 -11.78 10.50 16.29
N ASP A 289 -10.57 10.38 16.81
CA ASP A 289 -9.72 9.21 16.69
C ASP A 289 -9.40 8.66 18.06
N GLY A 290 -9.93 7.49 18.40
CA GLY A 290 -9.62 6.78 19.64
C GLY A 290 -8.69 5.62 19.39
N VAL A 291 -7.67 5.44 20.23
CA VAL A 291 -6.73 4.32 20.15
C VAL A 291 -6.32 3.79 21.51
N TYR A 292 -6.23 2.47 21.59
CA TYR A 292 -5.50 1.71 22.58
C TYR A 292 -4.24 1.16 21.94
N ASP A 293 -3.07 1.50 22.46
CA ASP A 293 -1.78 0.94 22.05
C ASP A 293 -1.11 0.26 23.26
N GLY A 294 -1.15 -1.05 23.28
CA GLY A 294 -0.56 -1.86 24.36
C GLY A 294 0.95 -1.73 24.49
N SER A 295 1.63 -1.12 23.50
CA SER A 295 3.07 -0.85 23.53
C SER A 295 3.42 0.55 24.05
N ALA A 296 2.41 1.41 24.22
CA ALA A 296 2.65 2.78 24.64
C ALA A 296 3.17 2.83 26.06
N ASN A 297 4.17 3.67 26.29
CA ASN A 297 4.81 3.88 27.59
C ASN A 297 5.34 2.59 28.26
N VAL A 298 5.60 1.53 27.50
CA VAL A 298 6.30 0.34 27.97
C VAL A 298 7.74 0.73 28.30
N TYR A 299 8.21 0.42 29.48
CA TYR A 299 9.55 0.74 29.96
C TYR A 299 10.23 -0.52 30.47
N ARG A 300 11.54 -0.42 30.63
CA ARG A 300 12.37 -1.45 31.24
C ARG A 300 12.82 -0.96 32.62
N GLU A 301 12.72 -1.80 33.60
CA GLU A 301 13.37 -1.57 34.87
C GLU A 301 14.80 -2.13 34.78
N ASP A 302 15.80 -1.28 35.06
CA ASP A 302 17.18 -1.73 35.20
C ASP A 302 17.33 -2.39 36.57
N VAL A 303 17.15 -3.71 36.59
CA VAL A 303 17.43 -4.49 37.80
C VAL A 303 18.94 -4.53 37.98
N ILE A 304 19.43 -3.93 39.09
CA ILE A 304 20.81 -4.10 39.53
C ILE A 304 20.97 -5.59 39.88
N VAL A 305 21.68 -6.33 39.05
CA VAL A 305 21.92 -7.76 39.27
C VAL A 305 23.00 -7.87 40.33
N GLU A 306 22.67 -8.39 41.49
CA GLU A 306 23.65 -8.82 42.47
C GLU A 306 24.61 -9.85 41.86
N TYR A 307 25.89 -9.69 42.11
CA TYR A 307 26.98 -10.49 41.59
C TYR A 307 26.75 -11.97 41.99
N GLY A 308 26.39 -12.81 41.01
CA GLY A 308 26.23 -14.26 41.24
C GLY A 308 24.96 -14.93 40.73
N SER A 309 23.95 -14.18 40.26
CA SER A 309 22.73 -14.80 39.69
C SER A 309 22.78 -14.88 38.16
N SER A 310 22.76 -16.11 37.63
CA SER A 310 22.89 -16.45 36.19
C SER A 310 21.63 -16.25 35.36
N SER A 311 20.64 -15.45 35.80
CA SER A 311 19.42 -15.24 35.00
C SER A 311 18.82 -13.83 35.21
N SER A 312 19.37 -12.83 34.54
CA SER A 312 18.64 -11.56 34.37
C SER A 312 17.56 -11.77 33.30
N LYS A 313 16.38 -12.25 33.68
CA LYS A 313 15.18 -12.09 32.85
C LYS A 313 14.92 -10.58 32.74
N ARG A 314 15.19 -10.03 31.57
CA ARG A 314 14.88 -8.64 31.25
C ARG A 314 13.36 -8.49 31.19
N GLU A 315 12.77 -7.86 32.17
CA GLU A 315 11.31 -7.70 32.24
C GLU A 315 10.90 -6.34 31.66
N PHE A 316 9.99 -6.41 30.67
CA PHE A 316 9.38 -5.24 30.09
C PHE A 316 8.07 -4.98 30.84
N LEU A 317 8.02 -3.90 31.57
CA LEU A 317 6.89 -3.54 32.41
C LEU A 317 5.87 -2.74 31.59
N LYS A 318 4.60 -3.08 31.77
CA LYS A 318 3.47 -2.36 31.18
C LYS A 318 2.92 -1.36 32.17
N PRO A 319 2.72 -0.09 31.78
CA PRO A 319 2.03 0.88 32.62
C PRO A 319 0.55 0.57 32.71
N GLY A 320 -0.16 1.26 33.63
CA GLY A 320 -1.61 1.19 33.71
C GLY A 320 -2.29 1.62 32.41
N ILE A 321 -3.48 1.06 32.13
CA ILE A 321 -4.22 1.24 30.87
C ILE A 321 -4.42 2.70 30.46
N GLN A 322 -4.55 3.62 31.41
CA GLN A 322 -4.67 5.06 31.16
C GLN A 322 -3.47 5.68 30.43
N HIS A 323 -2.30 5.03 30.45
CA HIS A 323 -1.09 5.42 29.72
C HIS A 323 -1.04 4.79 28.34
N GLN A 324 -1.96 3.91 28.02
CA GLN A 324 -2.07 3.18 26.74
C GLN A 324 -3.27 3.64 25.90
N LEU A 325 -4.04 4.61 26.39
CA LEU A 325 -5.20 5.18 25.71
C LEU A 325 -4.90 6.59 25.21
N ALA A 326 -5.35 6.90 24.00
CA ALA A 326 -5.38 8.25 23.49
C ALA A 326 -6.69 8.56 22.76
N LEU A 327 -7.11 9.81 22.86
CA LEU A 327 -8.18 10.40 22.06
C LEU A 327 -7.63 11.62 21.34
N GLY A 328 -7.78 11.66 20.04
CA GLY A 328 -7.25 12.71 19.17
C GLY A 328 -8.32 13.31 18.29
N LEU A 329 -8.03 14.50 17.80
CA LEU A 329 -8.80 15.19 16.78
C LEU A 329 -7.93 15.42 15.54
N SER A 330 -8.47 15.14 14.35
CA SER A 330 -7.74 15.33 13.10
C SER A 330 -8.59 15.94 11.99
N GLY A 331 -7.95 16.75 11.13
CA GLY A 331 -8.48 17.10 9.84
C GLY A 331 -8.23 15.97 8.84
N ARG A 332 -9.17 15.76 7.91
CA ARG A 332 -9.12 14.70 6.90
C ARG A 332 -9.34 15.27 5.52
N ALA A 333 -8.57 14.75 4.56
CA ALA A 333 -8.80 14.97 3.13
C ALA A 333 -8.74 13.63 2.41
N GLU A 334 -9.67 13.41 1.49
CA GLU A 334 -9.76 12.15 0.76
C GLU A 334 -9.94 12.39 -0.74
N TYR A 335 -9.20 11.61 -1.53
CA TYR A 335 -9.35 11.51 -2.96
C TYR A 335 -10.09 10.23 -3.31
N VAL A 336 -11.30 10.39 -3.83
CA VAL A 336 -12.22 9.30 -4.15
C VAL A 336 -12.06 8.89 -5.61
N MET A 337 -11.90 7.60 -5.83
CA MET A 337 -11.77 6.96 -7.13
C MET A 337 -12.76 5.78 -7.22
N PRO A 338 -12.99 5.22 -8.39
CA PRO A 338 -13.73 3.97 -8.48
C PRO A 338 -13.09 2.89 -7.61
N TYR A 339 -13.86 2.28 -6.72
CA TYR A 339 -13.46 1.20 -5.79
C TYR A 339 -12.48 1.60 -4.68
N PHE A 340 -11.70 2.66 -4.85
CA PHE A 340 -10.65 3.07 -3.91
C PHE A 340 -10.83 4.50 -3.45
N THR A 341 -10.40 4.77 -2.22
CA THR A 341 -10.27 6.14 -1.71
C THR A 341 -8.95 6.24 -0.98
N ILE A 342 -8.11 7.19 -1.35
CA ILE A 342 -6.88 7.52 -0.64
C ILE A 342 -7.19 8.69 0.29
N GLY A 343 -6.88 8.53 1.56
CA GLY A 343 -7.08 9.53 2.60
C GLY A 343 -5.78 9.93 3.26
N VAL A 344 -5.69 11.20 3.59
CA VAL A 344 -4.67 11.76 4.46
C VAL A 344 -5.35 12.43 5.64
N GLY A 345 -4.74 12.30 6.82
CA GLY A 345 -5.21 12.94 8.03
C GLY A 345 -4.05 13.56 8.79
N MET A 346 -4.31 14.66 9.48
CA MET A 346 -3.36 15.31 10.38
C MET A 346 -4.09 15.76 11.62
N GLY A 347 -3.56 15.42 12.79
CA GLY A 347 -4.21 15.69 14.06
C GLY A 347 -3.27 15.70 15.24
N ALA A 348 -3.86 15.91 16.40
CA ALA A 348 -3.17 15.86 17.69
C ALA A 348 -3.99 15.05 18.71
N ASN A 349 -3.29 14.31 19.54
CA ASN A 349 -3.90 13.64 20.68
C ASN A 349 -4.20 14.65 21.79
N VAL A 350 -5.49 14.90 22.04
CA VAL A 350 -5.97 15.85 23.03
C VAL A 350 -6.04 15.24 24.44
N LEU A 351 -6.31 13.93 24.50
CA LEU A 351 -6.25 13.15 25.73
C LEU A 351 -5.26 12.02 25.53
N SER A 352 -4.08 12.13 26.14
CA SER A 352 -3.01 11.14 26.01
C SER A 352 -1.93 11.36 27.06
N ARG A 353 -1.07 10.35 27.27
CA ARG A 353 0.05 10.42 28.21
C ARG A 353 1.34 9.88 27.57
N GLY A 354 2.49 10.44 27.98
CA GLY A 354 3.82 9.97 27.61
C GLY A 354 4.00 9.87 26.09
N ASP A 355 4.39 8.70 25.60
CA ASP A 355 4.69 8.41 24.18
C ASP A 355 3.54 8.73 23.20
N MET A 356 2.32 8.77 23.71
CA MET A 356 1.14 9.03 22.86
C MET A 356 0.84 10.52 22.69
N ARG A 357 1.58 11.42 23.34
CA ARG A 357 1.42 12.86 23.18
C ARG A 357 1.98 13.32 21.84
N GLY A 358 1.35 14.34 21.24
CA GLY A 358 1.89 15.03 20.07
C GLY A 358 0.99 14.95 18.84
N PHE A 359 1.58 15.39 17.73
CA PHE A 359 0.93 15.37 16.44
C PHE A 359 1.04 13.99 15.78
N TYR A 360 0.00 13.61 15.07
CA TYR A 360 0.01 12.39 14.28
C TYR A 360 -0.51 12.64 12.86
N GLN A 361 -0.08 11.78 11.94
CA GLN A 361 -0.55 11.75 10.57
C GLN A 361 -1.11 10.37 10.28
N ILE A 362 -2.16 10.33 9.47
CA ILE A 362 -2.75 9.07 9.01
C ILE A 362 -2.73 9.07 7.48
N LEU A 363 -2.17 8.02 6.92
CA LEU A 363 -2.33 7.65 5.53
C LEU A 363 -3.28 6.47 5.47
N ALA A 364 -4.29 6.53 4.61
CA ALA A 364 -5.29 5.48 4.53
C ALA A 364 -5.68 5.16 3.09
N LEU A 365 -5.81 3.86 2.82
CA LEU A 365 -6.46 3.31 1.65
C LEU A 365 -7.77 2.68 2.09
N LYS A 366 -8.88 3.11 1.51
CA LYS A 366 -10.21 2.52 1.69
C LYS A 366 -10.58 1.78 0.41
N ILE A 367 -10.93 0.50 0.52
CA ILE A 367 -11.34 -0.34 -0.60
C ILE A 367 -12.84 -0.58 -0.44
N ALA A 368 -13.64 -0.08 -1.37
CA ALA A 368 -15.10 -0.20 -1.31
C ALA A 368 -15.53 -1.67 -1.48
N VAL A 369 -16.28 -2.20 -0.53
CA VAL A 369 -16.89 -3.53 -0.57
C VAL A 369 -18.35 -3.41 -1.00
N THR A 370 -19.05 -2.45 -0.41
CA THR A 370 -20.41 -2.07 -0.81
C THR A 370 -20.51 -0.55 -0.93
N ARG A 371 -21.70 -0.03 -1.19
CA ARG A 371 -21.93 1.43 -1.18
C ARG A 371 -21.72 2.07 0.19
N SER A 372 -21.85 1.29 1.26
CA SER A 372 -21.83 1.75 2.64
C SER A 372 -20.73 1.12 3.48
N SER A 373 -19.97 0.15 2.96
CA SER A 373 -18.90 -0.51 3.69
C SER A 373 -17.61 -0.56 2.89
N PHE A 374 -16.49 -0.50 3.58
CA PHE A 374 -15.16 -0.54 2.97
C PHE A 374 -14.14 -1.21 3.90
N LEU A 375 -13.14 -1.84 3.31
CA LEU A 375 -11.93 -2.22 4.02
C LEU A 375 -11.09 -0.96 4.25
N HIS A 376 -10.54 -0.85 5.45
CA HIS A 376 -9.64 0.24 5.84
C HIS A 376 -8.24 -0.30 6.08
N ILE A 377 -7.29 0.25 5.36
CA ILE A 377 -5.87 -0.04 5.52
C ILE A 377 -5.20 1.30 5.76
N GLY A 378 -4.89 1.58 7.01
CA GLY A 378 -4.30 2.85 7.42
C GLY A 378 -2.94 2.66 8.07
N TYR A 379 -2.18 3.72 8.11
CA TYR A 379 -0.92 3.79 8.83
C TYR A 379 -0.84 5.10 9.60
N ASN A 380 -0.56 5.00 10.89
CA ASN A 380 -0.34 6.13 11.76
C ASN A 380 1.16 6.45 11.83
N LEU A 381 1.50 7.71 11.63
CA LEU A 381 2.83 8.28 11.83
C LEU A 381 2.76 9.27 12.96
N GLN A 382 3.82 9.42 13.74
CA GLN A 382 3.93 10.41 14.79
C GLN A 382 5.02 11.43 14.43
N ASN A 383 4.72 12.70 14.56
CA ASN A 383 5.63 13.82 14.30
C ASN A 383 6.33 13.75 12.93
N PHE A 384 5.64 13.24 11.89
CA PHE A 384 6.11 13.07 10.51
C PHE A 384 7.30 12.12 10.30
N GLN A 385 7.90 11.60 11.35
CA GLN A 385 9.15 10.84 11.26
C GLN A 385 9.03 9.43 11.86
N THR A 386 8.27 9.29 12.94
CA THR A 386 8.25 8.05 13.68
C THR A 386 7.11 7.15 13.20
N PRO A 387 7.43 6.01 12.56
CA PRO A 387 6.46 4.99 12.24
C PRO A 387 5.76 4.50 13.52
N ASN A 388 4.44 4.49 13.55
CA ASN A 388 3.69 4.13 14.73
C ASN A 388 3.00 2.76 14.58
N TYR A 389 1.79 2.69 14.04
CA TYR A 389 1.07 1.42 13.93
C TYR A 389 0.20 1.34 12.67
N LEU A 390 -0.07 0.10 12.26
CA LEU A 390 -1.05 -0.22 11.23
C LEU A 390 -2.47 -0.07 11.77
N MET A 391 -3.40 0.29 10.90
CA MET A 391 -4.82 0.41 11.16
C MET A 391 -5.56 -0.47 10.15
N LEU A 392 -5.68 -1.76 10.45
CA LEU A 392 -6.37 -2.72 9.60
C LEU A 392 -7.78 -2.93 10.09
N GLY A 393 -8.78 -2.64 9.28
CA GLY A 393 -10.14 -2.67 9.79
C GLY A 393 -11.24 -2.58 8.74
N LEU A 394 -12.43 -2.39 9.26
CA LEU A 394 -13.65 -2.22 8.50
C LEU A 394 -14.22 -0.84 8.77
N GLY A 395 -14.72 -0.21 7.71
CA GLY A 395 -15.39 1.06 7.81
C GLY A 395 -16.82 1.00 7.26
N PHE A 396 -17.69 1.80 7.88
CA PHE A 396 -19.06 1.99 7.47
C PHE A 396 -19.32 3.47 7.19
N ARG A 397 -20.01 3.74 6.08
CA ARG A 397 -20.38 5.09 5.65
C ARG A 397 -21.86 5.28 5.71
N PHE A 398 -22.30 6.17 6.58
CA PHE A 398 -23.70 6.57 6.70
C PHE A 398 -23.98 7.83 5.87
N HIS A 399 -25.22 8.00 5.46
CA HIS A 399 -25.68 9.15 4.69
C HIS A 399 -24.92 9.38 3.38
N ASN A 400 -24.61 8.28 2.68
CA ASN A 400 -23.90 8.30 1.39
C ASN A 400 -24.87 8.61 0.25
N LYS A 401 -24.78 9.82 -0.33
CA LYS A 401 -25.61 10.28 -1.46
C LYS A 401 -24.85 10.29 -2.79
N TYR A 402 -23.77 9.50 -2.94
CA TYR A 402 -23.08 9.42 -4.21
C TYR A 402 -24.02 8.92 -5.32
N PRO A 403 -24.12 9.64 -6.45
CA PRO A 403 -24.90 9.17 -7.60
C PRO A 403 -24.34 7.85 -8.13
N LYS A 404 -25.22 7.00 -8.66
CA LYS A 404 -24.78 5.85 -9.46
C LYS A 404 -24.20 6.37 -10.77
N VAL A 405 -22.91 6.21 -10.96
CA VAL A 405 -22.25 6.52 -12.23
C VAL A 405 -22.57 5.38 -13.21
N ARG A 406 -23.26 5.70 -14.32
CA ARG A 406 -23.50 4.71 -15.38
C ARG A 406 -22.18 4.46 -16.12
N HIS A 407 -21.91 3.20 -16.37
CA HIS A 407 -20.73 2.72 -17.10
C HIS A 407 -21.01 2.69 -18.60
#